data_1bb4ed58229551c4812a368b3fd921ef
#
_entry.id   1bb4ed58229551c4812a368b3fd921ef
#
_cell.length_a   1.000
_cell.length_b   1.000
_cell.length_c   1.000
_cell.angle_alpha   90.00
_cell.angle_beta   90.00
_cell.angle_gamma   90.00
#
_symmetry.space_group_name_H-M   'P 1'
#
loop_
_entity.id
_entity.type
_entity.pdbx_description
1 polymer ?
#
loop_
_entity_poly.entity_id
_entity_poly.type
_entity_poly.pdbx_seq_one_letter_code
_entity_poly.pdbx_strand_id
1 'polypeptide(L)'
;MIYRELSREEFDDLAARILYEDNHLLVVNKKVGEIVQGDKTSDEPLTETYKAFIAQRDSKPGQVFMGLPHRLDRPVSGIVVLAKTSKALERLNAMFRDSDVHKYYWALVCAAPDPSEGHLEDMMWRNEKQNKSYVCRPGSARKDARLAKLNYRQIGKTDRYWLVEVE
;
A
#
# COMPACT_ATOMS: atom_id res chain seq x y z
N MET A 1 -20.06 13.78 17.72
CA MET A 1 -19.75 12.55 16.93
C MET A 1 -18.27 12.22 17.09
N ILE A 2 -17.92 10.94 17.07
CA ILE A 2 -16.51 10.49 17.22
C ILE A 2 -15.72 10.78 15.93
N TYR A 3 -16.38 10.76 14.78
CA TYR A 3 -15.81 11.00 13.47
C TYR A 3 -16.42 12.25 12.84
N ARG A 4 -15.67 12.86 11.90
CA ARG A 4 -16.23 13.94 11.08
C ARG A 4 -17.36 13.42 10.20
N GLU A 5 -18.25 14.28 9.82
CA GLU A 5 -19.26 14.00 8.82
C GLU A 5 -18.66 14.15 7.42
N LEU A 6 -18.92 13.16 6.57
CA LEU A 6 -18.52 13.19 5.16
C LEU A 6 -19.58 13.93 4.35
N SER A 7 -19.15 14.77 3.42
CA SER A 7 -20.05 15.29 2.42
C SER A 7 -20.61 14.17 1.54
N ARG A 8 -21.69 14.43 0.85
CA ARG A 8 -22.28 13.44 -0.06
C ARG A 8 -21.30 13.02 -1.17
N GLU A 9 -20.57 13.98 -1.72
CA GLU A 9 -19.59 13.73 -2.76
C GLU A 9 -18.44 12.84 -2.26
N GLU A 10 -17.89 13.14 -1.07
CA GLU A 10 -16.84 12.29 -0.44
C GLU A 10 -17.37 10.89 -0.15
N PHE A 11 -18.60 10.80 0.36
CA PHE A 11 -19.21 9.50 0.69
C PHE A 11 -19.39 8.65 -0.56
N ASP A 12 -19.93 9.22 -1.64
CA ASP A 12 -20.15 8.51 -2.91
C ASP A 12 -18.82 8.12 -3.57
N ASP A 13 -17.78 8.96 -3.50
CA ASP A 13 -16.43 8.65 -3.97
C ASP A 13 -15.81 7.49 -3.20
N LEU A 14 -15.89 7.49 -1.87
CA LEU A 14 -15.37 6.40 -1.04
C LEU A 14 -16.11 5.09 -1.31
N ALA A 15 -17.44 5.14 -1.45
CA ALA A 15 -18.25 3.97 -1.79
C ALA A 15 -17.84 3.35 -3.13
N ALA A 16 -17.63 4.19 -4.16
CA ALA A 16 -17.25 3.75 -5.50
C ALA A 16 -15.86 3.10 -5.55
N ARG A 17 -15.01 3.33 -4.57
CA ARG A 17 -13.65 2.78 -4.49
C ARG A 17 -13.55 1.48 -3.70
N ILE A 18 -14.64 1.01 -3.09
CA ILE A 18 -14.66 -0.30 -2.41
C ILE A 18 -14.67 -1.39 -3.46
N LEU A 19 -13.62 -2.21 -3.49
CA LEU A 19 -13.47 -3.33 -4.39
C LEU A 19 -14.04 -4.63 -3.81
N TYR A 20 -13.98 -4.77 -2.49
CA TYR A 20 -14.53 -5.89 -1.74
C TYR A 20 -14.80 -5.49 -0.30
N GLU A 21 -15.87 -6.00 0.27
CA GLU A 21 -16.18 -5.85 1.69
C GLU A 21 -16.92 -7.07 2.22
N ASP A 22 -16.53 -7.51 3.40
CA ASP A 22 -17.26 -8.47 4.21
C ASP A 22 -17.26 -8.07 5.71
N ASN A 23 -17.55 -8.99 6.60
CA ASN A 23 -17.54 -8.73 8.05
C ASN A 23 -16.13 -8.52 8.62
N HIS A 24 -15.09 -8.91 7.90
CA HIS A 24 -13.70 -8.96 8.38
C HIS A 24 -12.76 -8.07 7.61
N LEU A 25 -13.02 -7.85 6.33
CA LEU A 25 -12.14 -7.15 5.38
C LEU A 25 -12.85 -5.99 4.71
N LEU A 26 -12.08 -4.97 4.39
CA LEU A 26 -12.44 -3.90 3.47
C LEU A 26 -11.26 -3.73 2.50
N VAL A 27 -11.50 -3.90 1.21
CA VAL A 27 -10.50 -3.74 0.15
C VAL A 27 -10.86 -2.53 -0.67
N VAL A 28 -9.94 -1.59 -0.79
CA VAL A 28 -10.22 -0.30 -1.41
C VAL A 28 -9.16 0.07 -2.45
N ASN A 29 -9.56 0.86 -3.44
CA ASN A 29 -8.65 1.47 -4.40
C ASN A 29 -8.18 2.84 -3.91
N LYS A 30 -6.96 2.92 -3.40
CA LYS A 30 -6.33 4.15 -2.95
C LYS A 30 -5.96 5.04 -4.14
N LYS A 31 -6.27 6.32 -4.08
CA LYS A 31 -5.83 7.32 -5.05
C LYS A 31 -4.39 7.77 -4.79
N VAL A 32 -3.74 8.29 -5.83
CA VAL A 32 -2.47 9.04 -5.70
C VAL A 32 -2.69 10.25 -4.80
N GLY A 33 -1.70 10.55 -3.96
CA GLY A 33 -1.74 11.69 -3.03
C GLY A 33 -2.30 11.38 -1.65
N GLU A 34 -3.10 10.32 -1.50
CA GLU A 34 -3.62 9.90 -0.20
C GLU A 34 -2.55 9.18 0.64
N ILE A 35 -2.59 9.39 1.95
CA ILE A 35 -1.81 8.61 2.91
C ILE A 35 -2.68 7.50 3.52
N VAL A 36 -2.09 6.34 3.75
CA VAL A 36 -2.81 5.22 4.36
C VAL A 36 -2.83 5.32 5.88
N GLN A 37 -1.72 5.78 6.45
CA GLN A 37 -1.50 5.96 7.89
C GLN A 37 -1.05 7.39 8.16
N GLY A 38 -1.39 7.93 9.32
CA GLY A 38 -0.96 9.26 9.72
C GLY A 38 0.55 9.45 9.67
N ASP A 39 0.97 10.57 9.13
CA ASP A 39 2.36 11.00 9.02
C ASP A 39 2.55 12.43 9.58
N LYS A 40 3.66 13.07 9.24
CA LYS A 40 3.99 14.42 9.70
C LYS A 40 3.20 15.55 8.99
N THR A 41 2.43 15.23 7.95
CA THR A 41 1.74 16.22 7.12
C THR A 41 0.41 16.68 7.69
N SER A 42 -0.10 16.00 8.72
CA SER A 42 -1.43 16.26 9.32
C SER A 42 -2.61 16.01 8.36
N ASP A 43 -2.37 15.42 7.19
CA ASP A 43 -3.44 14.98 6.30
C ASP A 43 -4.22 13.82 6.94
N GLU A 44 -5.52 13.75 6.68
CA GLU A 44 -6.35 12.67 7.18
C GLU A 44 -5.98 11.34 6.49
N PRO A 45 -5.59 10.31 7.26
CA PRO A 45 -5.25 9.04 6.65
C PRO A 45 -6.47 8.28 6.17
N LEU A 46 -6.28 7.47 5.13
CA LEU A 46 -7.32 6.66 4.52
C LEU A 46 -8.04 5.75 5.54
N THR A 47 -7.31 5.27 6.55
CA THR A 47 -7.90 4.50 7.66
C THR A 47 -8.93 5.30 8.44
N GLU A 48 -8.67 6.58 8.75
CA GLU A 48 -9.61 7.43 9.49
C GLU A 48 -10.78 7.83 8.61
N THR A 49 -10.54 8.13 7.34
CA THR A 49 -11.59 8.44 6.36
C THR A 49 -12.57 7.26 6.22
N TYR A 50 -12.08 6.01 6.09
CA TYR A 50 -12.98 4.84 6.01
C TYR A 50 -13.62 4.48 7.34
N LYS A 51 -13.04 4.83 8.50
CA LYS A 51 -13.75 4.74 9.79
C LYS A 51 -14.95 5.69 9.81
N ALA A 52 -14.77 6.94 9.37
CA ALA A 52 -15.86 7.90 9.25
C ALA A 52 -16.95 7.41 8.27
N PHE A 53 -16.53 6.87 7.12
CA PHE A 53 -17.43 6.30 6.12
C PHE A 53 -18.32 5.18 6.70
N ILE A 54 -17.70 4.18 7.36
CA ILE A 54 -18.43 3.07 7.96
C ILE A 54 -19.35 3.56 9.09
N ALA A 55 -18.87 4.47 9.94
CA ALA A 55 -19.67 5.03 11.03
C ALA A 55 -20.91 5.73 10.50
N GLN A 56 -20.78 6.54 9.45
CA GLN A 56 -21.90 7.26 8.83
C GLN A 56 -22.84 6.32 8.08
N ARG A 57 -22.32 5.42 7.25
CA ARG A 57 -23.11 4.44 6.48
C ARG A 57 -23.96 3.54 7.35
N ASP A 58 -23.34 2.99 8.41
CA ASP A 58 -23.97 1.99 9.25
C ASP A 58 -24.62 2.59 10.51
N SER A 59 -24.66 3.93 10.61
CA SER A 59 -25.18 4.67 11.77
C SER A 59 -24.59 4.17 13.11
N LYS A 60 -23.29 3.88 13.13
CA LYS A 60 -22.62 3.34 14.30
C LYS A 60 -22.37 4.41 15.36
N PRO A 61 -22.89 4.25 16.59
CA PRO A 61 -22.72 5.25 17.65
C PRO A 61 -21.31 5.23 18.29
N GLY A 62 -20.56 4.16 18.10
CA GLY A 62 -19.27 3.89 18.75
C GLY A 62 -18.07 3.93 17.81
N GLN A 63 -16.93 3.53 18.34
CA GLN A 63 -15.70 3.45 17.56
C GLN A 63 -15.77 2.34 16.50
N VAL A 64 -15.24 2.64 15.32
CA VAL A 64 -15.02 1.69 14.23
C VAL A 64 -13.58 1.21 14.30
N PHE A 65 -13.38 -0.09 14.39
CA PHE A 65 -12.05 -0.67 14.26
C PHE A 65 -11.64 -0.72 12.79
N MET A 66 -10.43 -0.26 12.49
CA MET A 66 -9.82 -0.36 11.16
C MET A 66 -8.33 -0.65 11.32
N GLY A 67 -7.94 -1.91 11.09
CA GLY A 67 -6.56 -2.37 11.17
C GLY A 67 -5.85 -2.26 9.83
N LEU A 68 -4.56 -1.94 9.85
CA LEU A 68 -3.73 -1.73 8.67
C LEU A 68 -2.60 -2.78 8.63
N PRO A 69 -2.72 -3.86 7.84
CA PRO A 69 -1.69 -4.89 7.72
C PRO A 69 -0.54 -4.49 6.80
N HIS A 70 -0.80 -3.62 5.83
CA HIS A 70 0.19 -3.10 4.87
C HIS A 70 -0.18 -1.68 4.44
N ARG A 71 0.71 -1.03 3.72
CA ARG A 71 0.49 0.32 3.21
C ARG A 71 1.06 0.51 1.81
N LEU A 72 0.52 1.50 1.10
CA LEU A 72 1.10 2.08 -0.10
C LEU A 72 1.59 3.49 0.21
N ASP A 73 2.69 3.87 -0.41
CA ASP A 73 3.24 5.22 -0.28
C ASP A 73 2.31 6.26 -0.95
N ARG A 74 2.42 7.52 -0.53
CA ARG A 74 1.58 8.62 -1.03
C ARG A 74 1.51 8.71 -2.56
N PRO A 75 2.63 8.63 -3.32
CA PRO A 75 2.59 8.76 -4.78
C PRO A 75 2.09 7.50 -5.51
N VAL A 76 1.75 6.43 -4.77
CA VAL A 76 1.30 5.17 -5.34
C VAL A 76 -0.21 5.04 -5.20
N SER A 77 -0.90 4.67 -6.26
CA SER A 77 -2.31 4.26 -6.25
C SER A 77 -2.45 2.75 -6.29
N GLY A 78 -3.61 2.23 -5.92
CA GLY A 78 -3.91 0.81 -6.02
C GLY A 78 -4.53 0.21 -4.77
N ILE A 79 -4.49 -1.11 -4.68
CA ILE A 79 -5.24 -1.89 -3.70
C ILE A 79 -4.64 -1.73 -2.29
N VAL A 80 -5.50 -1.37 -1.35
CA VAL A 80 -5.21 -1.41 0.09
C VAL A 80 -6.23 -2.32 0.77
N VAL A 81 -5.72 -3.31 1.51
CA VAL A 81 -6.54 -4.21 2.33
C VAL A 81 -6.55 -3.69 3.76
N LEU A 82 -7.74 -3.50 4.30
CA LEU A 82 -7.98 -3.06 5.67
C LEU A 82 -8.72 -4.16 6.44
N ALA A 83 -8.37 -4.34 7.71
CA ALA A 83 -9.04 -5.30 8.58
C ALA A 83 -10.14 -4.61 9.40
N LYS A 84 -11.37 -5.14 9.35
CA LYS A 84 -12.51 -4.64 10.14
C LYS A 84 -12.56 -5.23 11.54
N THR A 85 -11.69 -6.21 11.85
CA THR A 85 -11.59 -6.85 13.17
C THR A 85 -10.14 -7.10 13.56
N SER A 86 -9.84 -7.13 14.86
CA SER A 86 -8.50 -7.44 15.39
C SER A 86 -8.02 -8.84 14.97
N LYS A 87 -8.92 -9.82 14.93
CA LYS A 87 -8.60 -11.19 14.50
C LYS A 87 -8.23 -11.26 13.02
N ALA A 88 -8.91 -10.49 12.16
CA ALA A 88 -8.54 -10.38 10.74
C ALA A 88 -7.18 -9.69 10.58
N LEU A 89 -6.93 -8.62 11.34
CA LEU A 89 -5.62 -7.94 11.33
C LEU A 89 -4.48 -8.87 11.72
N GLU A 90 -4.65 -9.65 12.76
CA GLU A 90 -3.64 -10.63 13.21
C GLU A 90 -3.31 -11.65 12.11
N ARG A 91 -4.34 -12.22 11.46
CA ARG A 91 -4.16 -13.18 10.36
C ARG A 91 -3.48 -12.55 9.15
N LEU A 92 -3.92 -11.36 8.73
CA LEU A 92 -3.28 -10.64 7.64
C LEU A 92 -1.82 -10.30 7.94
N ASN A 93 -1.51 -9.84 9.16
CA ASN A 93 -0.14 -9.58 9.58
C ASN A 93 0.75 -10.84 9.51
N ALA A 94 0.21 -12.01 9.85
CA ALA A 94 0.90 -13.28 9.70
C ALA A 94 1.18 -13.58 8.22
N MET A 95 0.18 -13.48 7.35
CA MET A 95 0.34 -13.70 5.91
C MET A 95 1.39 -12.78 5.28
N PHE A 96 1.36 -11.47 5.62
CA PHE A 96 2.37 -10.52 5.12
C PHE A 96 3.78 -10.81 5.65
N ARG A 97 3.91 -11.20 6.93
CA ARG A 97 5.19 -11.55 7.54
C ARG A 97 5.78 -12.81 6.93
N ASP A 98 4.94 -13.80 6.68
CA ASP A 98 5.33 -15.14 6.22
C ASP A 98 5.45 -15.17 4.68
N SER A 99 5.28 -14.01 4.01
CA SER A 99 5.32 -13.84 2.55
C SER A 99 4.26 -14.68 1.81
N ASP A 100 3.14 -14.96 2.45
CA ASP A 100 1.98 -15.67 1.89
C ASP A 100 1.01 -14.71 1.20
N VAL A 101 1.55 -13.64 0.59
CA VAL A 101 0.80 -12.64 -0.16
C VAL A 101 1.56 -12.28 -1.42
N HIS A 102 0.97 -12.54 -2.57
CA HIS A 102 1.49 -12.09 -3.85
C HIS A 102 1.12 -10.63 -4.09
N LYS A 103 2.11 -9.79 -4.41
CA LYS A 103 1.94 -8.35 -4.63
C LYS A 103 2.43 -7.99 -6.02
N TYR A 104 1.52 -7.54 -6.86
CA TYR A 104 1.85 -7.09 -8.21
C TYR A 104 1.75 -5.58 -8.30
N TYR A 105 2.79 -4.96 -8.83
CA TYR A 105 2.86 -3.53 -9.07
C TYR A 105 3.15 -3.26 -10.54
N TRP A 106 2.57 -2.20 -11.05
CA TRP A 106 2.93 -1.67 -12.37
C TRP A 106 3.75 -0.41 -12.18
N ALA A 107 4.90 -0.37 -12.85
CA ALA A 107 5.81 0.76 -12.83
C ALA A 107 6.10 1.25 -14.25
N LEU A 108 6.02 2.56 -14.44
CA LEU A 108 6.53 3.20 -15.64
C LEU A 108 8.01 3.55 -15.44
N VAL A 109 8.88 3.03 -16.31
CA VAL A 109 10.32 3.25 -16.27
C VAL A 109 10.81 3.97 -17.54
N CYS A 110 11.87 4.77 -17.39
CA CYS A 110 12.41 5.61 -18.48
C CYS A 110 13.33 4.85 -19.42
N ALA A 111 13.75 3.63 -19.06
CA ALA A 111 14.60 2.78 -19.89
C ALA A 111 14.00 1.38 -20.00
N ALA A 112 14.20 0.72 -21.14
CA ALA A 112 13.81 -0.68 -21.28
C ALA A 112 14.61 -1.53 -20.28
N PRO A 113 13.97 -2.43 -19.53
CA PRO A 113 14.72 -3.44 -18.81
C PRO A 113 15.41 -4.40 -19.80
N ASP A 114 16.66 -4.73 -19.52
CA ASP A 114 17.44 -5.68 -20.31
C ASP A 114 18.09 -6.72 -19.35
N PRO A 115 17.63 -7.98 -19.39
CA PRO A 115 16.59 -8.55 -20.24
C PRO A 115 15.18 -8.02 -19.92
N SER A 116 14.20 -8.24 -20.82
CA SER A 116 12.81 -7.77 -20.67
C SER A 116 12.06 -8.36 -19.49
N GLU A 117 12.55 -9.45 -18.92
CA GLU A 117 12.08 -10.09 -17.70
C GLU A 117 13.25 -10.64 -16.91
N GLY A 118 13.11 -10.74 -15.59
CA GLY A 118 14.18 -11.25 -14.76
C GLY A 118 13.86 -11.22 -13.27
N HIS A 119 14.88 -11.61 -12.50
CA HIS A 119 14.88 -11.61 -11.05
C HIS A 119 15.99 -10.71 -10.54
N LEU A 120 15.68 -9.85 -9.58
CA LEU A 120 16.65 -9.03 -8.86
C LEU A 120 16.72 -9.49 -7.41
N GLU A 121 17.94 -9.67 -6.93
CA GLU A 121 18.21 -10.05 -5.55
C GLU A 121 19.40 -9.24 -5.02
N ASP A 122 19.11 -8.30 -4.09
CA ASP A 122 20.10 -7.37 -3.58
C ASP A 122 20.03 -7.22 -2.06
N MET A 123 21.17 -7.07 -1.41
CA MET A 123 21.24 -6.58 -0.05
C MET A 123 21.03 -5.08 -0.04
N MET A 124 19.96 -4.62 0.59
CA MET A 124 19.58 -3.20 0.64
C MET A 124 19.58 -2.66 2.06
N TRP A 125 19.94 -1.39 2.21
CA TRP A 125 19.82 -0.66 3.47
C TRP A 125 19.09 0.65 3.28
N ARG A 126 18.43 1.13 4.32
CA ARG A 126 17.68 2.39 4.29
C ARG A 126 18.45 3.50 4.97
N ASN A 127 18.63 4.62 4.28
CA ASN A 127 19.07 5.86 4.88
C ASN A 127 17.84 6.66 5.37
N GLU A 128 17.58 6.63 6.67
CA GLU A 128 16.42 7.31 7.25
C GLU A 128 16.43 8.82 7.08
N LYS A 129 17.63 9.43 7.15
CA LYS A 129 17.80 10.90 6.98
C LYS A 129 17.40 11.36 5.59
N GLN A 130 17.69 10.56 4.56
CA GLN A 130 17.39 10.84 3.16
C GLN A 130 16.08 10.20 2.70
N ASN A 131 15.48 9.36 3.53
CA ASN A 131 14.32 8.52 3.20
C ASN A 131 14.50 7.73 1.89
N LYS A 132 15.72 7.17 1.69
CA LYS A 132 16.09 6.41 0.50
C LYS A 132 16.71 5.07 0.86
N SER A 133 16.43 4.07 0.03
CA SER A 133 17.08 2.75 0.09
C SER A 133 18.21 2.67 -0.93
N TYR A 134 19.27 1.97 -0.57
CA TYR A 134 20.47 1.80 -1.40
C TYR A 134 20.88 0.35 -1.41
N VAL A 135 21.36 -0.11 -2.55
CA VAL A 135 22.01 -1.43 -2.67
C VAL A 135 23.36 -1.38 -1.93
N CYS A 136 23.67 -2.40 -1.16
CA CYS A 136 24.96 -2.55 -0.51
C CYS A 136 26.06 -2.78 -1.54
N ARG A 137 27.20 -2.15 -1.35
CA ARG A 137 28.38 -2.43 -2.18
C ARG A 137 28.88 -3.87 -1.88
N PRO A 138 29.38 -4.60 -2.90
CA PRO A 138 29.98 -5.90 -2.68
C PRO A 138 31.04 -5.83 -1.56
N GLY A 139 30.97 -6.78 -0.61
CA GLY A 139 31.89 -6.83 0.53
C GLY A 139 31.59 -5.89 1.70
N SER A 140 30.53 -5.05 1.63
CA SER A 140 30.13 -4.22 2.76
C SER A 140 29.26 -5.02 3.73
N ALA A 141 29.77 -5.25 4.95
CA ALA A 141 29.00 -5.87 6.04
C ALA A 141 28.20 -4.81 6.80
N ARG A 142 26.95 -4.55 6.39
CA ARG A 142 26.04 -3.69 7.13
C ARG A 142 25.05 -4.53 7.94
N LYS A 143 24.98 -4.31 9.25
CA LYS A 143 24.05 -5.01 10.15
C LYS A 143 22.58 -4.68 9.91
N ASP A 144 22.30 -3.49 9.33
CA ASP A 144 20.97 -2.98 9.01
C ASP A 144 20.51 -3.33 7.59
N ALA A 145 21.35 -4.01 6.81
CA ALA A 145 20.99 -4.47 5.47
C ALA A 145 20.02 -5.66 5.52
N ARG A 146 19.09 -5.67 4.59
CA ARG A 146 18.12 -6.75 4.40
C ARG A 146 18.13 -7.20 2.95
N LEU A 147 17.95 -8.50 2.75
CA LEU A 147 17.77 -9.06 1.43
C LEU A 147 16.44 -8.59 0.84
N ALA A 148 16.49 -8.02 -0.35
CA ALA A 148 15.32 -7.65 -1.15
C ALA A 148 15.32 -8.50 -2.42
N LYS A 149 14.15 -8.99 -2.79
CA LYS A 149 13.94 -9.81 -4.00
C LYS A 149 12.72 -9.28 -4.73
N LEU A 150 12.78 -9.30 -6.05
CA LEU A 150 11.63 -9.06 -6.90
C LEU A 150 11.79 -9.78 -8.23
N ASN A 151 10.68 -10.15 -8.81
CA ASN A 151 10.58 -10.55 -10.21
C ASN A 151 10.03 -9.36 -11.02
N TYR A 152 10.48 -9.20 -12.24
CA TYR A 152 9.94 -8.18 -13.12
C TYR A 152 9.72 -8.70 -14.53
N ARG A 153 8.75 -8.10 -15.23
CA ARG A 153 8.46 -8.39 -16.62
C ARG A 153 7.96 -7.12 -17.33
N GLN A 154 8.55 -6.80 -18.47
CA GLN A 154 8.01 -5.75 -19.32
C GLN A 154 6.69 -6.23 -19.96
N ILE A 155 5.61 -5.49 -19.75
CA ILE A 155 4.27 -5.83 -20.25
C ILE A 155 3.74 -4.84 -21.28
N GLY A 156 4.45 -3.73 -21.51
CA GLY A 156 4.09 -2.72 -22.49
C GLY A 156 5.15 -1.66 -22.70
N LYS A 157 4.96 -0.83 -23.71
CA LYS A 157 5.80 0.34 -23.97
C LYS A 157 4.99 1.46 -24.63
N THR A 158 5.46 2.67 -24.43
CA THR A 158 5.07 3.88 -25.16
C THR A 158 6.29 4.44 -25.88
N ASP A 159 6.17 5.61 -26.50
CA ASP A 159 7.32 6.27 -27.17
C ASP A 159 8.46 6.63 -26.21
N ARG A 160 8.17 6.83 -24.91
CA ARG A 160 9.14 7.34 -23.92
C ARG A 160 9.28 6.47 -22.69
N TYR A 161 8.37 5.54 -22.44
CA TYR A 161 8.31 4.77 -21.20
C TYR A 161 8.00 3.29 -21.47
N TRP A 162 8.48 2.47 -20.58
CA TRP A 162 8.16 1.05 -20.55
C TRP A 162 7.29 0.76 -19.33
N LEU A 163 6.25 -0.05 -19.53
CA LEU A 163 5.41 -0.55 -18.45
C LEU A 163 5.99 -1.88 -17.98
N VAL A 164 6.31 -1.95 -16.71
CA VAL A 164 6.92 -3.13 -16.07
C VAL A 164 6.00 -3.59 -14.95
N GLU A 165 5.65 -4.87 -14.97
CA GLU A 165 5.02 -5.56 -13.85
C GLU A 165 6.12 -6.06 -12.93
N VAL A 166 5.93 -5.85 -11.62
CA VAL A 166 6.87 -6.23 -10.55
C VAL A 166 6.11 -7.05 -9.52
N GLU A 167 6.65 -8.21 -9.14
CA GLU A 167 6.17 -9.08 -8.07
C GLU A 167 7.15 -9.10 -6.88
#